data_e18fdefc23bccf4b87bc150bcba6c86c
#
_entry.id   e18fdefc23bccf4b87bc150bcba6c86c
#
_cell.length_a   1.000
_cell.length_b   1.000
_cell.length_c   1.000
_cell.angle_alpha   90.00
_cell.angle_beta   90.00
_cell.angle_gamma   90.00
#
_symmetry.space_group_name_H-M   'P 1'
#
loop_
_entity.id
_entity.type
_entity.pdbx_description
1 polymer ?
#
loop_
_entity_poly.entity_id
_entity_poly.type
_entity_poly.pdbx_seq_one_letter_code
_entity_poly.pdbx_strand_id
1 'polypeptide(L)'
;MKEPQMMEITTLVEAHSAGARMTAVVIEYSDAVLGEKLRMEDFQVEGYPIVAACASDTPRGTVARTGRFVQLILDEQNPATRLCQMGEDRRLQINRPTLMVTQKRPIEMASGKQAAPFEQQASEHMDAGVIDRFLTASFTTKTGQTLRYNLYTPEKIVRGQKYPVVLFIHDLGSCSEDVQAPLLQGTGATVWALESDYGRRPCFVLAPQYTRQCANDDFEVTWEADATVELLENLCDLYAIDRKRIYATGQSMGCMMICEMMLRNPNFFAASLLVAGQWDPARMAKAKNETLWVVVSGGDEKAFPIMRKALYGMRAAGGSLCEAHVNARADAAMLDALIRTQNNRNCNLNFTWFEGRSVIPDGLEVHGGMHHICTWKKAYDIKALREWLFEQRLYEGRISVHD
;
A
#
# COMPACT_ATOMS: atom_id res chain seq x y z
N MET A 1 13.02 46.36 1.26
CA MET A 1 12.53 44.99 1.45
C MET A 1 11.77 44.63 0.21
N LYS A 2 12.03 43.44 -0.41
CA LYS A 2 11.28 42.97 -1.58
C LYS A 2 9.81 42.76 -1.25
N GLU A 3 8.94 42.88 -2.24
CA GLU A 3 7.53 42.53 -2.10
C GLU A 3 7.36 41.02 -1.94
N PRO A 4 6.35 40.54 -1.16
CA PRO A 4 6.05 39.11 -1.04
C PRO A 4 5.68 38.52 -2.41
N GLN A 5 6.22 37.35 -2.70
CA GLN A 5 6.01 36.66 -3.98
C GLN A 5 5.64 35.22 -3.73
N MET A 6 4.84 34.64 -4.63
CA MET A 6 4.72 33.19 -4.79
C MET A 6 6.07 32.64 -5.23
N MET A 7 6.52 31.55 -4.57
CA MET A 7 7.82 30.93 -4.80
C MET A 7 7.69 29.63 -5.58
N GLU A 8 6.77 28.77 -5.18
CA GLU A 8 6.60 27.43 -5.73
C GLU A 8 5.16 26.94 -5.54
N ILE A 9 4.71 26.05 -6.43
CA ILE A 9 3.44 25.34 -6.32
C ILE A 9 3.69 23.84 -6.37
N THR A 10 3.25 23.10 -5.33
CA THR A 10 3.42 21.67 -5.18
C THR A 10 2.07 20.98 -5.05
N THR A 11 1.84 19.89 -5.78
CA THR A 11 0.68 19.01 -5.59
C THR A 11 1.00 17.96 -4.54
N LEU A 12 0.19 17.85 -3.49
CA LEU A 12 0.30 16.80 -2.47
C LEU A 12 -0.50 15.56 -2.87
N VAL A 13 0.12 14.41 -2.73
CA VAL A 13 -0.48 13.10 -2.97
C VAL A 13 -0.39 12.24 -1.72
N GLU A 14 -1.48 11.53 -1.42
CA GLU A 14 -1.54 10.56 -0.33
C GLU A 14 -1.80 9.16 -0.87
N ALA A 15 -1.12 8.17 -0.26
CA ALA A 15 -1.44 6.77 -0.46
C ALA A 15 -2.79 6.46 0.22
N HIS A 16 -3.72 5.89 -0.55
CA HIS A 16 -5.05 5.56 -0.07
C HIS A 16 -5.42 4.12 -0.44
N SER A 17 -6.23 3.44 0.36
CA SER A 17 -6.62 2.03 0.14
C SER A 17 -7.31 1.78 -1.21
N ALA A 18 -7.89 2.81 -1.80
CA ALA A 18 -8.52 2.77 -3.12
C ALA A 18 -7.66 3.38 -4.25
N GLY A 19 -6.35 3.51 -4.02
CA GLY A 19 -5.38 4.14 -4.93
C GLY A 19 -4.98 5.54 -4.50
N ALA A 20 -3.76 5.93 -4.84
CA ALA A 20 -3.19 7.24 -4.51
C ALA A 20 -4.03 8.40 -5.06
N ARG A 21 -4.11 9.49 -4.30
CA ARG A 21 -4.94 10.67 -4.61
C ARG A 21 -4.20 11.97 -4.35
N MET A 22 -4.49 12.95 -5.19
CA MET A 22 -4.16 14.34 -4.91
C MET A 22 -5.10 14.86 -3.85
N THR A 23 -4.55 15.37 -2.74
CA THR A 23 -5.31 15.83 -1.58
C THR A 23 -5.28 17.34 -1.41
N ALA A 24 -4.21 17.98 -1.87
CA ALA A 24 -4.06 19.42 -1.81
C ALA A 24 -3.11 19.95 -2.90
N VAL A 25 -3.23 21.24 -3.17
CA VAL A 25 -2.18 22.03 -3.82
C VAL A 25 -1.62 23.00 -2.81
N VAL A 26 -0.32 23.10 -2.73
CA VAL A 26 0.39 23.98 -1.79
C VAL A 26 1.11 25.09 -2.54
N ILE A 27 0.87 26.32 -2.14
CA ILE A 27 1.55 27.50 -2.65
C ILE A 27 2.53 27.97 -1.59
N GLU A 28 3.81 28.03 -1.88
CA GLU A 28 4.81 28.64 -1.00
C GLU A 28 4.95 30.12 -1.32
N TYR A 29 4.92 30.96 -0.27
CA TYR A 29 5.18 32.38 -0.36
C TYR A 29 6.51 32.74 0.32
N SER A 30 7.12 33.84 -0.14
CA SER A 30 8.38 34.36 0.43
C SER A 30 8.20 34.95 1.84
N ASP A 31 6.96 35.19 2.28
CA ASP A 31 6.60 35.73 3.59
C ASP A 31 5.40 34.95 4.16
N ALA A 32 5.19 35.02 5.48
CA ALA A 32 4.10 34.31 6.14
C ALA A 32 2.74 34.96 5.81
N VAL A 33 1.76 34.14 5.46
CA VAL A 33 0.38 34.51 5.15
C VAL A 33 -0.44 34.49 6.43
N LEU A 34 -1.42 35.40 6.56
CA LEU A 34 -2.41 35.43 7.64
C LEU A 34 -3.53 34.43 7.35
N GLY A 35 -3.54 33.28 8.05
CA GLY A 35 -4.48 32.18 7.80
C GLY A 35 -5.95 32.59 7.98
N GLU A 36 -6.25 33.46 8.96
CA GLU A 36 -7.61 33.99 9.23
C GLU A 36 -8.17 34.85 8.08
N LYS A 37 -7.28 35.37 7.22
CA LYS A 37 -7.66 36.22 6.07
C LYS A 37 -7.86 35.40 4.79
N LEU A 38 -7.40 34.13 4.74
CA LEU A 38 -7.56 33.28 3.58
C LEU A 38 -9.02 32.93 3.31
N ARG A 39 -9.39 32.94 2.04
CA ARG A 39 -10.69 32.49 1.54
C ARG A 39 -10.47 31.54 0.37
N MET A 40 -11.16 30.42 0.32
CA MET A 40 -11.01 29.47 -0.80
C MET A 40 -11.42 30.10 -2.13
N GLU A 41 -12.34 31.07 -2.12
CA GLU A 41 -12.80 31.80 -3.30
C GLU A 41 -11.73 32.68 -3.95
N ASP A 42 -10.67 33.00 -3.20
CA ASP A 42 -9.53 33.78 -3.70
C ASP A 42 -8.62 32.95 -4.60
N PHE A 43 -8.85 31.62 -4.64
CA PHE A 43 -8.07 30.68 -5.44
C PHE A 43 -8.94 29.88 -6.42
N GLN A 44 -8.29 29.26 -7.37
CA GLN A 44 -8.87 28.29 -8.28
C GLN A 44 -7.80 27.28 -8.68
N VAL A 45 -8.17 26.01 -8.66
CA VAL A 45 -7.41 24.91 -9.27
C VAL A 45 -8.25 24.38 -10.42
N GLU A 46 -7.73 24.47 -11.66
CA GLU A 46 -8.51 24.15 -12.85
C GLU A 46 -8.94 22.67 -12.86
N GLY A 47 -10.26 22.41 -12.94
CA GLY A 47 -10.84 21.07 -12.93
C GLY A 47 -10.93 20.40 -11.54
N TYR A 48 -10.45 21.08 -10.45
CA TYR A 48 -10.42 20.50 -9.11
C TYR A 48 -11.08 21.45 -8.09
N PRO A 49 -12.28 21.12 -7.58
CA PRO A 49 -12.91 21.90 -6.52
C PRO A 49 -12.05 21.98 -5.26
N ILE A 50 -11.96 23.20 -4.70
CA ILE A 50 -11.30 23.47 -3.42
C ILE A 50 -12.37 23.43 -2.32
N VAL A 51 -12.13 22.72 -1.23
CA VAL A 51 -13.02 22.62 -0.07
C VAL A 51 -12.53 23.43 1.13
N ALA A 52 -11.24 23.78 1.17
CA ALA A 52 -10.66 24.67 2.18
C ALA A 52 -9.38 25.32 1.67
N ALA A 53 -9.04 26.49 2.24
CA ALA A 53 -7.74 27.14 2.10
C ALA A 53 -7.22 27.47 3.49
N CYS A 54 -6.01 27.04 3.82
CA CYS A 54 -5.41 27.25 5.14
C CYS A 54 -3.90 27.53 5.06
N ALA A 55 -3.39 28.28 6.04
CA ALA A 55 -1.95 28.51 6.20
C ALA A 55 -1.32 27.38 7.00
N SER A 56 -0.05 27.08 6.72
CA SER A 56 0.78 26.13 7.47
C SER A 56 2.27 26.53 7.45
N ASP A 57 3.04 25.99 8.41
CA ASP A 57 4.48 26.25 8.52
C ASP A 57 5.32 25.36 7.61
N THR A 58 4.76 24.26 7.15
CA THR A 58 5.39 23.31 6.22
C THR A 58 4.39 22.86 5.17
N PRO A 59 4.82 22.33 4.02
CA PRO A 59 3.92 21.89 2.95
C PRO A 59 2.83 20.91 3.43
N ARG A 60 3.18 20.00 4.34
CA ARG A 60 2.28 18.99 4.95
C ARG A 60 1.94 19.30 6.40
N GLY A 61 2.13 20.57 6.83
CA GLY A 61 1.90 20.99 8.20
C GLY A 61 0.42 21.06 8.55
N THR A 62 0.15 21.08 9.85
CA THR A 62 -1.20 21.37 10.37
C THR A 62 -1.58 22.83 10.16
N VAL A 63 -2.87 23.12 10.20
CA VAL A 63 -3.39 24.48 10.08
C VAL A 63 -2.77 25.39 11.14
N ALA A 64 -2.21 26.51 10.71
CA ALA A 64 -1.57 27.51 11.54
C ALA A 64 -2.25 28.88 11.37
N ARG A 65 -2.09 29.78 12.38
CA ARG A 65 -2.57 31.16 12.27
C ARG A 65 -1.83 31.95 11.20
N THR A 66 -0.52 31.69 11.07
CA THR A 66 0.36 32.25 10.05
C THR A 66 1.27 31.16 9.54
N GLY A 67 1.67 31.23 8.28
CA GLY A 67 2.63 30.28 7.70
C GLY A 67 2.99 30.66 6.28
N ARG A 68 4.15 30.20 5.80
CA ARG A 68 4.60 30.48 4.44
C ARG A 68 3.88 29.64 3.36
N PHE A 69 3.18 28.59 3.78
CA PHE A 69 2.51 27.67 2.86
C PHE A 69 1.00 27.87 2.96
N VAL A 70 0.36 28.00 1.80
CA VAL A 70 -1.08 27.99 1.66
C VAL A 70 -1.50 26.66 1.07
N GLN A 71 -2.18 25.84 1.85
CA GLN A 71 -2.74 24.56 1.40
C GLN A 71 -4.15 24.81 0.87
N LEU A 72 -4.37 24.48 -0.40
CA LEU A 72 -5.67 24.42 -1.06
C LEU A 72 -6.13 22.98 -1.04
N ILE A 73 -6.99 22.63 -0.10
CA ILE A 73 -7.49 21.26 0.06
C ILE A 73 -8.48 20.94 -1.07
N LEU A 74 -8.22 19.87 -1.79
CA LEU A 74 -9.06 19.42 -2.90
C LEU A 74 -10.22 18.55 -2.41
N ASP A 75 -11.34 18.58 -3.15
CA ASP A 75 -12.45 17.67 -2.90
C ASP A 75 -12.06 16.22 -3.28
N GLU A 76 -11.80 15.39 -2.30
CA GLU A 76 -11.44 13.98 -2.51
C GLU A 76 -12.57 13.14 -3.14
N GLN A 77 -13.81 13.61 -3.15
CA GLN A 77 -14.93 12.97 -3.85
C GLN A 77 -14.83 13.17 -5.37
N ASN A 78 -14.10 14.19 -5.82
CA ASN A 78 -13.85 14.38 -7.25
C ASN A 78 -12.99 13.23 -7.80
N PRO A 79 -13.50 12.40 -8.76
CA PRO A 79 -12.75 11.28 -9.32
C PRO A 79 -11.43 11.70 -9.99
N ALA A 80 -11.33 12.95 -10.46
CA ALA A 80 -10.13 13.49 -11.11
C ALA A 80 -8.93 13.56 -10.16
N THR A 81 -9.14 13.56 -8.83
CA THR A 81 -8.04 13.54 -7.84
C THR A 81 -7.29 12.20 -7.81
N ARG A 82 -7.87 11.13 -8.35
CA ARG A 82 -7.24 9.80 -8.36
C ARG A 82 -6.10 9.74 -9.36
N LEU A 83 -4.93 9.33 -8.91
CA LEU A 83 -3.79 9.04 -9.80
C LEU A 83 -3.94 7.72 -10.54
N CYS A 84 -4.78 6.82 -10.03
CA CYS A 84 -4.98 5.49 -10.59
C CYS A 84 -6.46 5.25 -10.91
N GLN A 85 -6.71 4.79 -12.11
CA GLN A 85 -8.03 4.37 -12.57
C GLN A 85 -7.93 3.04 -13.31
N MET A 86 -8.95 2.20 -13.16
CA MET A 86 -9.01 0.94 -13.92
C MET A 86 -9.48 1.25 -15.34
N GLY A 87 -8.66 0.92 -16.34
CA GLY A 87 -9.01 1.04 -17.74
C GLY A 87 -10.03 -0.02 -18.20
N GLU A 88 -10.53 0.12 -19.41
CA GLU A 88 -11.44 -0.86 -20.03
C GLU A 88 -10.79 -2.24 -20.22
N ASP A 89 -9.47 -2.26 -20.41
CA ASP A 89 -8.64 -3.46 -20.48
C ASP A 89 -8.39 -4.12 -19.13
N ARG A 90 -9.00 -3.60 -18.06
CA ARG A 90 -8.83 -4.02 -16.64
C ARG A 90 -7.40 -3.89 -16.13
N ARG A 91 -6.61 -2.99 -16.72
CA ARG A 91 -5.28 -2.61 -16.23
C ARG A 91 -5.32 -1.23 -15.60
N LEU A 92 -4.43 -1.04 -14.63
CA LEU A 92 -4.29 0.23 -13.94
C LEU A 92 -3.69 1.27 -14.90
N GLN A 93 -4.43 2.34 -15.14
CA GLN A 93 -3.95 3.52 -15.82
C GLN A 93 -3.50 4.52 -14.76
N ILE A 94 -2.27 5.00 -14.89
CA ILE A 94 -1.67 5.96 -13.96
C ILE A 94 -1.56 7.30 -14.66
N ASN A 95 -2.11 8.34 -14.04
CA ASN A 95 -2.05 9.70 -14.52
C ASN A 95 -1.46 10.61 -13.43
N ARG A 96 -0.47 11.43 -13.80
CA ARG A 96 0.15 12.42 -12.91
C ARG A 96 -0.02 13.80 -13.54
N PRO A 97 -1.20 14.42 -13.39
CA PRO A 97 -1.50 15.70 -14.02
C PRO A 97 -0.71 16.84 -13.37
N THR A 98 -0.27 17.79 -14.18
CA THR A 98 0.14 19.11 -13.72
C THR A 98 -1.10 19.95 -13.48
N LEU A 99 -1.26 20.51 -12.29
CA LEU A 99 -2.42 21.33 -11.93
C LEU A 99 -2.16 22.81 -12.21
N MET A 100 -3.13 23.49 -12.83
CA MET A 100 -3.06 24.93 -13.07
C MET A 100 -3.77 25.68 -11.95
N VAL A 101 -3.07 26.60 -11.31
CA VAL A 101 -3.53 27.35 -10.13
C VAL A 101 -3.62 28.83 -10.46
N THR A 102 -4.66 29.47 -9.99
CA THR A 102 -4.90 30.93 -10.07
C THR A 102 -5.13 31.47 -8.68
N GLN A 103 -4.45 32.53 -8.29
CA GLN A 103 -4.76 33.39 -7.16
C GLN A 103 -5.48 34.63 -7.70
N LYS A 104 -6.77 34.77 -7.39
CA LYS A 104 -7.65 35.81 -7.97
C LYS A 104 -7.51 37.19 -7.30
N ARG A 105 -7.08 37.22 -6.02
CA ARG A 105 -6.98 38.44 -5.22
C ARG A 105 -5.66 38.53 -4.49
N PRO A 106 -5.23 39.74 -4.12
CA PRO A 106 -4.07 39.91 -3.26
C PRO A 106 -4.25 39.21 -1.92
N ILE A 107 -3.20 38.54 -1.41
CA ILE A 107 -3.20 37.85 -0.11
C ILE A 107 -2.40 38.64 0.90
N GLU A 108 -2.99 38.87 2.09
CA GLU A 108 -2.36 39.63 3.17
C GLU A 108 -1.31 38.78 3.93
N MET A 109 -0.13 39.36 4.09
CA MET A 109 0.99 38.74 4.81
C MET A 109 1.03 39.24 6.27
N ALA A 110 1.65 38.45 7.14
CA ALA A 110 1.87 38.83 8.54
C ALA A 110 2.68 40.11 8.71
N SER A 111 3.50 40.48 7.72
CA SER A 111 4.23 41.74 7.66
C SER A 111 3.38 42.97 7.33
N GLY A 112 2.08 42.82 7.06
CA GLY A 112 1.18 43.86 6.59
C GLY A 112 1.27 44.22 5.11
N LYS A 113 2.14 43.47 4.34
CA LYS A 113 2.23 43.56 2.90
C LYS A 113 1.22 42.64 2.23
N GLN A 114 1.11 42.71 0.90
CA GLN A 114 0.26 41.82 0.11
C GLN A 114 1.06 41.12 -0.97
N ALA A 115 0.81 39.83 -1.19
CA ALA A 115 1.24 39.12 -2.40
C ALA A 115 0.27 39.42 -3.54
N ALA A 116 0.81 39.77 -4.70
CA ALA A 116 0.00 40.05 -5.88
C ALA A 116 -0.70 38.79 -6.39
N PRO A 117 -1.89 38.93 -7.03
CA PRO A 117 -2.54 37.80 -7.69
C PRO A 117 -1.71 37.29 -8.88
N PHE A 118 -1.98 36.06 -9.26
CA PHE A 118 -1.38 35.40 -10.45
C PHE A 118 -2.40 34.53 -11.17
N GLU A 119 -2.18 34.31 -12.44
CA GLU A 119 -3.06 33.48 -13.28
C GLU A 119 -2.33 32.26 -13.81
N GLN A 120 -2.98 31.10 -13.80
CA GLN A 120 -2.57 29.85 -14.44
C GLN A 120 -1.09 29.47 -14.25
N GLN A 121 -0.64 29.43 -13.00
CA GLN A 121 0.68 28.89 -12.68
C GLN A 121 0.59 27.38 -12.50
N ALA A 122 1.52 26.66 -13.10
CA ALA A 122 1.61 25.21 -13.03
C ALA A 122 2.11 24.74 -11.67
N SER A 123 1.60 23.62 -11.15
CA SER A 123 2.27 22.90 -10.07
C SER A 123 3.53 22.26 -10.61
N GLU A 124 4.69 22.73 -10.14
CA GLU A 124 6.01 22.33 -10.65
C GLU A 124 6.40 20.93 -10.14
N HIS A 125 5.96 20.59 -8.94
CA HIS A 125 6.33 19.37 -8.26
C HIS A 125 5.09 18.61 -7.74
N MET A 126 5.26 17.30 -7.62
CA MET A 126 4.33 16.41 -6.94
C MET A 126 5.05 15.77 -5.76
N ASP A 127 4.59 16.04 -4.54
CA ASP A 127 5.06 15.40 -3.32
C ASP A 127 4.08 14.24 -3.01
N ALA A 128 4.53 13.02 -3.18
CA ALA A 128 3.74 11.82 -2.94
C ALA A 128 4.02 11.17 -1.56
N GLY A 129 4.60 11.92 -0.64
CA GLY A 129 4.76 11.53 0.76
C GLY A 129 5.50 10.19 0.93
N VAL A 130 4.82 9.19 1.50
CA VAL A 130 5.44 7.88 1.74
C VAL A 130 5.86 7.17 0.45
N ILE A 131 5.20 7.43 -0.68
CA ILE A 131 5.52 6.82 -1.98
C ILE A 131 6.90 7.26 -2.46
N ASP A 132 7.25 8.54 -2.31
CA ASP A 132 8.55 9.10 -2.72
C ASP A 132 9.73 8.58 -1.88
N ARG A 133 9.44 7.93 -0.75
CA ARG A 133 10.46 7.32 0.11
C ARG A 133 10.90 5.92 -0.37
N PHE A 134 10.27 5.39 -1.41
CA PHE A 134 10.67 4.14 -2.05
C PHE A 134 11.68 4.41 -3.16
N LEU A 135 12.85 3.80 -3.06
CA LEU A 135 13.85 3.79 -4.12
C LEU A 135 13.43 2.81 -5.22
N THR A 136 13.39 3.27 -6.46
CA THR A 136 13.21 2.42 -7.63
C THR A 136 14.55 1.86 -8.11
N ALA A 137 14.61 0.53 -8.36
CA ALA A 137 15.81 -0.13 -8.84
C ALA A 137 15.47 -1.33 -9.75
N SER A 138 16.51 -1.95 -10.30
CA SER A 138 16.42 -3.16 -11.11
C SER A 138 17.37 -4.22 -10.58
N PHE A 139 16.98 -5.48 -10.69
CA PHE A 139 17.76 -6.65 -10.35
C PHE A 139 17.85 -7.58 -11.56
N THR A 140 19.05 -8.01 -11.90
CA THR A 140 19.26 -9.01 -12.95
C THR A 140 19.56 -10.35 -12.30
N THR A 141 18.74 -11.35 -12.61
CA THR A 141 18.89 -12.73 -12.12
C THR A 141 20.15 -13.40 -12.67
N LYS A 142 20.57 -14.50 -12.07
CA LYS A 142 21.67 -15.34 -12.57
C LYS A 142 21.42 -15.86 -13.99
N THR A 143 20.16 -15.94 -14.41
CA THR A 143 19.75 -16.35 -15.76
C THR A 143 19.62 -15.19 -16.75
N GLY A 144 19.95 -13.95 -16.34
CA GLY A 144 19.97 -12.76 -17.19
C GLY A 144 18.62 -12.04 -17.34
N GLN A 145 17.58 -12.44 -16.62
CA GLN A 145 16.28 -11.77 -16.63
C GLN A 145 16.30 -10.56 -15.69
N THR A 146 15.60 -9.49 -16.04
CA THR A 146 15.58 -8.26 -15.24
C THR A 146 14.22 -8.06 -14.60
N LEU A 147 14.22 -7.84 -13.27
CA LEU A 147 13.06 -7.50 -12.45
C LEU A 147 13.22 -6.08 -11.90
N ARG A 148 12.23 -5.22 -12.13
CA ARG A 148 12.16 -3.87 -11.55
C ARG A 148 11.43 -3.93 -10.22
N TYR A 149 11.85 -3.10 -9.27
CA TYR A 149 11.26 -3.10 -7.93
C TYR A 149 11.35 -1.75 -7.25
N ASN A 150 10.54 -1.57 -6.21
CA ASN A 150 10.59 -0.46 -5.28
C ASN A 150 11.05 -0.99 -3.92
N LEU A 151 11.97 -0.28 -3.28
CA LEU A 151 12.52 -0.64 -1.97
C LEU A 151 12.41 0.54 -1.01
N TYR A 152 11.66 0.37 0.07
CA TYR A 152 11.73 1.24 1.22
C TYR A 152 12.75 0.70 2.21
N THR A 153 13.57 1.60 2.75
CA THR A 153 14.60 1.27 3.74
C THR A 153 14.31 1.97 5.07
N PRO A 154 14.62 1.37 6.23
CA PRO A 154 14.53 2.06 7.51
C PRO A 154 15.31 3.38 7.50
N GLU A 155 14.70 4.46 8.01
CA GLU A 155 15.35 5.79 8.08
C GLU A 155 16.64 5.79 8.88
N LYS A 156 16.67 4.98 9.94
CA LYS A 156 17.84 4.82 10.81
C LYS A 156 18.22 3.35 10.89
N ILE A 157 19.35 3.02 10.31
CA ILE A 157 19.94 1.67 10.45
C ILE A 157 21.01 1.74 11.54
N VAL A 158 20.73 1.05 12.66
CA VAL A 158 21.67 0.93 13.78
C VAL A 158 22.69 -0.14 13.45
N ARG A 159 23.98 0.17 13.62
CA ARG A 159 25.07 -0.79 13.35
C ARG A 159 24.90 -2.07 14.18
N GLY A 160 24.93 -3.21 13.50
CA GLY A 160 24.78 -4.54 14.13
C GLY A 160 23.33 -4.97 14.37
N GLN A 161 22.34 -4.10 14.17
CA GLN A 161 20.94 -4.46 14.22
C GLN A 161 20.44 -4.94 12.85
N LYS A 162 19.62 -5.98 12.84
CA LYS A 162 18.93 -6.46 11.65
C LYS A 162 17.43 -6.20 11.73
N TYR A 163 16.83 -5.88 10.60
CA TYR A 163 15.43 -5.46 10.47
C TYR A 163 14.63 -6.47 9.65
N PRO A 164 13.34 -6.64 9.90
CA PRO A 164 12.49 -7.45 9.03
C PRO A 164 12.36 -6.83 7.64
N VAL A 165 11.98 -7.66 6.67
CA VAL A 165 11.51 -7.22 5.35
C VAL A 165 10.10 -7.71 5.09
N VAL A 166 9.26 -6.86 4.54
CA VAL A 166 7.94 -7.18 4.03
C VAL A 166 7.98 -7.17 2.50
N LEU A 167 7.79 -8.32 1.88
CA LEU A 167 7.54 -8.44 0.45
C LEU A 167 6.06 -8.17 0.19
N PHE A 168 5.74 -7.21 -0.65
CA PHE A 168 4.39 -7.00 -1.17
C PHE A 168 4.32 -7.34 -2.65
N ILE A 169 3.39 -8.20 -3.05
CA ILE A 169 3.13 -8.54 -4.46
C ILE A 169 1.72 -8.07 -4.86
N HIS A 170 1.67 -7.28 -5.93
CA HIS A 170 0.46 -6.65 -6.45
C HIS A 170 -0.46 -7.63 -7.21
N ASP A 171 -1.68 -7.20 -7.48
CA ASP A 171 -2.65 -7.93 -8.30
C ASP A 171 -2.37 -7.80 -9.81
N LEU A 172 -3.09 -8.61 -10.59
CA LEU A 172 -2.98 -8.62 -12.07
C LEU A 172 -3.27 -7.25 -12.70
N GLY A 173 -4.24 -6.51 -12.16
CA GLY A 173 -4.62 -5.21 -12.70
C GLY A 173 -3.49 -4.18 -12.64
N SER A 174 -2.57 -4.33 -11.70
CA SER A 174 -1.41 -3.44 -11.52
C SER A 174 -0.21 -3.78 -12.39
N CYS A 175 -0.27 -4.84 -13.21
CA CYS A 175 0.78 -5.16 -14.18
C CYS A 175 0.91 -4.03 -15.21
N SER A 176 2.07 -3.38 -15.26
CA SER A 176 2.35 -2.25 -16.15
C SER A 176 3.85 -1.97 -16.28
N GLU A 177 4.21 -1.08 -17.21
CA GLU A 177 5.58 -0.58 -17.32
C GLU A 177 5.91 0.51 -16.25
N ASP A 178 4.92 1.06 -15.58
CA ASP A 178 5.14 2.01 -14.48
C ASP A 178 5.58 1.25 -13.23
N VAL A 179 6.84 1.42 -12.85
CA VAL A 179 7.43 0.71 -11.72
C VAL A 179 6.77 1.06 -10.38
N GLN A 180 6.17 2.25 -10.25
CA GLN A 180 5.49 2.68 -9.03
C GLN A 180 4.04 2.18 -8.93
N ALA A 181 3.51 1.47 -9.93
CA ALA A 181 2.15 0.94 -9.89
C ALA A 181 1.79 0.20 -8.57
N PRO A 182 2.68 -0.64 -7.97
CA PRO A 182 2.40 -1.31 -6.70
C PRO A 182 2.22 -0.34 -5.53
N LEU A 183 2.83 0.86 -5.60
CA LEU A 183 2.76 1.88 -4.56
C LEU A 183 1.53 2.77 -4.71
N LEU A 184 1.07 2.96 -5.96
CA LEU A 184 -0.02 3.88 -6.31
C LEU A 184 -1.40 3.21 -6.26
N GLN A 185 -1.49 1.91 -6.48
CA GLN A 185 -2.76 1.18 -6.62
C GLN A 185 -3.55 1.00 -5.31
N GLY A 186 -2.91 1.20 -4.16
CA GLY A 186 -3.48 1.01 -2.83
C GLY A 186 -2.42 1.05 -1.74
N THR A 187 -2.78 0.67 -0.53
CA THR A 187 -1.88 0.74 0.63
C THR A 187 -1.09 -0.55 0.89
N GLY A 188 -1.28 -1.60 0.11
CA GLY A 188 -0.67 -2.91 0.37
C GLY A 188 0.86 -2.89 0.49
N ALA A 189 1.55 -2.04 -0.30
CA ALA A 189 2.99 -1.81 -0.18
C ALA A 189 3.31 -0.71 0.84
N THR A 190 2.56 0.39 0.84
CA THR A 190 2.95 1.64 1.52
C THR A 190 2.60 1.66 3.01
N VAL A 191 1.60 0.87 3.45
CA VAL A 191 1.13 0.88 4.85
C VAL A 191 2.23 0.53 5.87
N TRP A 192 3.18 -0.29 5.50
CA TRP A 192 4.32 -0.71 6.33
C TRP A 192 5.36 0.41 6.54
N ALA A 193 5.39 1.38 5.64
CA ALA A 193 6.29 2.53 5.65
C ALA A 193 5.62 3.81 6.21
N LEU A 194 4.33 3.77 6.54
CA LEU A 194 3.63 4.88 7.21
C LEU A 194 4.13 5.05 8.64
N GLU A 195 4.26 6.29 9.11
CA GLU A 195 4.73 6.63 10.46
C GLU A 195 3.98 5.87 11.57
N SER A 196 2.67 5.68 11.40
CA SER A 196 1.81 4.92 12.33
C SER A 196 2.25 3.47 12.54
N ASP A 197 2.85 2.85 11.54
CA ASP A 197 3.39 1.49 11.59
C ASP A 197 4.91 1.47 11.75
N TYR A 198 5.62 2.22 10.91
CA TYR A 198 7.08 2.29 10.87
C TYR A 198 7.68 2.78 12.21
N GLY A 199 7.12 3.79 12.84
CA GLY A 199 7.60 4.32 14.12
C GLY A 199 7.67 3.25 15.23
N ARG A 200 6.89 2.19 15.10
CA ARG A 200 6.85 1.06 16.06
C ARG A 200 7.60 -0.16 15.56
N ARG A 201 7.64 -0.38 14.25
CA ARG A 201 8.14 -1.59 13.60
C ARG A 201 8.96 -1.24 12.35
N PRO A 202 10.14 -0.62 12.52
CA PRO A 202 10.99 -0.28 11.39
C PRO A 202 11.34 -1.53 10.58
N CYS A 203 11.12 -1.50 9.27
CA CYS A 203 11.32 -2.62 8.37
C CYS A 203 11.74 -2.14 6.98
N PHE A 204 12.29 -3.05 6.19
CA PHE A 204 12.36 -2.89 4.74
C PHE A 204 11.02 -3.26 4.13
N VAL A 205 10.65 -2.61 3.02
CA VAL A 205 9.50 -3.02 2.21
C VAL A 205 9.95 -3.20 0.77
N LEU A 206 9.76 -4.39 0.23
CA LEU A 206 10.06 -4.72 -1.15
C LEU A 206 8.76 -4.85 -1.94
N ALA A 207 8.59 -4.06 -3.00
CA ALA A 207 7.45 -4.12 -3.91
C ALA A 207 7.96 -4.29 -5.36
N PRO A 208 8.13 -5.53 -5.85
CA PRO A 208 8.45 -5.80 -7.24
C PRO A 208 7.34 -5.30 -8.16
N GLN A 209 7.70 -4.90 -9.38
CA GLN A 209 6.77 -4.57 -10.44
C GLN A 209 6.85 -5.61 -11.54
N TYR A 210 5.71 -6.18 -11.89
CA TYR A 210 5.58 -7.12 -13.00
C TYR A 210 4.84 -6.45 -14.16
N THR A 211 5.34 -6.68 -15.37
CA THR A 211 4.76 -6.06 -16.57
C THR A 211 3.63 -6.90 -17.19
N ARG A 212 3.46 -8.13 -16.70
CA ARG A 212 2.51 -9.12 -17.24
C ARG A 212 1.91 -9.98 -16.13
N GLN A 213 0.93 -10.79 -16.52
CA GLN A 213 0.39 -11.83 -15.64
C GLN A 213 1.48 -12.85 -15.27
N CYS A 214 1.70 -13.04 -13.96
CA CYS A 214 2.73 -13.94 -13.43
C CYS A 214 2.17 -15.19 -12.73
N ALA A 215 0.85 -15.24 -12.50
CA ALA A 215 0.16 -16.44 -12.02
C ALA A 215 -1.20 -16.55 -12.70
N ASN A 216 -1.69 -17.78 -12.91
CA ASN A 216 -2.95 -18.06 -13.58
C ASN A 216 -3.83 -19.04 -12.78
N ASP A 217 -5.03 -19.30 -13.28
CA ASP A 217 -6.01 -20.15 -12.65
C ASP A 217 -5.76 -21.65 -12.81
N ASP A 218 -4.80 -22.02 -13.67
CA ASP A 218 -4.29 -23.38 -13.81
C ASP A 218 -3.20 -23.67 -12.77
N PHE A 219 -2.99 -22.72 -11.83
CA PHE A 219 -2.01 -22.79 -10.75
C PHE A 219 -0.56 -22.84 -11.25
N GLU A 220 -0.29 -22.11 -12.31
CA GLU A 220 1.05 -21.94 -12.87
C GLU A 220 1.57 -20.55 -12.54
N VAL A 221 2.89 -20.44 -12.33
CA VAL A 221 3.59 -19.17 -12.19
C VAL A 221 4.72 -19.07 -13.22
N THR A 222 5.06 -17.85 -13.59
CA THR A 222 6.17 -17.56 -14.49
C THR A 222 7.48 -17.35 -13.71
N TRP A 223 8.58 -17.11 -14.42
CA TRP A 223 9.92 -16.98 -13.85
C TRP A 223 10.04 -15.86 -12.80
N GLU A 224 9.16 -14.90 -12.81
CA GLU A 224 9.16 -13.76 -11.86
C GLU A 224 9.01 -14.22 -10.41
N ALA A 225 8.39 -15.38 -10.16
CA ALA A 225 8.29 -15.94 -8.82
C ALA A 225 9.68 -16.32 -8.27
N ASP A 226 10.47 -17.06 -9.04
CA ASP A 226 11.82 -17.47 -8.65
C ASP A 226 12.77 -16.26 -8.61
N ALA A 227 12.64 -15.33 -9.57
CA ALA A 227 13.40 -14.07 -9.60
C ALA A 227 13.15 -13.20 -8.37
N THR A 228 11.92 -13.20 -7.84
CA THR A 228 11.58 -12.45 -6.62
C THR A 228 12.23 -13.05 -5.39
N VAL A 229 12.31 -14.38 -5.30
CA VAL A 229 13.04 -15.06 -4.22
C VAL A 229 14.54 -14.74 -4.33
N GLU A 230 15.13 -14.84 -5.52
CA GLU A 230 16.54 -14.50 -5.76
C GLU A 230 16.85 -13.02 -5.41
N LEU A 231 15.95 -12.10 -5.75
CA LEU A 231 16.05 -10.69 -5.36
C LEU A 231 16.04 -10.54 -3.84
N LEU A 232 15.12 -11.21 -3.12
CA LEU A 232 15.07 -11.16 -1.65
C LEU A 232 16.36 -11.67 -1.02
N GLU A 233 16.90 -12.77 -1.51
CA GLU A 233 18.20 -13.32 -1.05
C GLU A 233 19.32 -12.32 -1.27
N ASN A 234 19.40 -11.71 -2.45
CA ASN A 234 20.39 -10.68 -2.77
C ASN A 234 20.26 -9.46 -1.85
N LEU A 235 19.03 -9.00 -1.57
CA LEU A 235 18.81 -7.88 -0.64
C LEU A 235 19.20 -8.24 0.81
N CYS A 236 19.00 -9.49 1.24
CA CYS A 236 19.45 -9.97 2.55
C CYS A 236 20.98 -9.98 2.69
N ASP A 237 21.72 -10.13 1.59
CA ASP A 237 23.18 -10.06 1.57
C ASP A 237 23.69 -8.60 1.56
N LEU A 238 22.96 -7.70 0.88
CA LEU A 238 23.36 -6.31 0.71
C LEU A 238 22.94 -5.42 1.90
N TYR A 239 21.84 -5.75 2.57
CA TYR A 239 21.24 -4.90 3.60
C TYR A 239 21.16 -5.62 4.96
N ALA A 240 20.94 -4.85 6.02
CA ALA A 240 20.77 -5.35 7.38
C ALA A 240 19.41 -6.04 7.60
N ILE A 241 19.04 -6.97 6.72
CA ILE A 241 17.78 -7.72 6.80
C ILE A 241 17.96 -8.96 7.70
N ASP A 242 16.97 -9.21 8.55
CA ASP A 242 16.89 -10.40 9.39
C ASP A 242 16.22 -11.55 8.62
N ARG A 243 17.02 -12.51 8.17
CA ARG A 243 16.54 -13.69 7.43
C ARG A 243 15.50 -14.52 8.19
N LYS A 244 15.42 -14.39 9.52
CA LYS A 244 14.39 -15.02 10.34
C LYS A 244 13.07 -14.24 10.38
N ARG A 245 13.01 -13.04 9.77
CA ARG A 245 11.84 -12.17 9.70
C ARG A 245 11.63 -11.63 8.30
N ILE A 246 11.58 -12.55 7.34
CA ILE A 246 11.14 -12.28 5.96
C ILE A 246 9.64 -12.55 5.93
N TYR A 247 8.85 -11.54 5.67
CA TYR A 247 7.39 -11.64 5.59
C TYR A 247 6.94 -11.44 4.15
N ALA A 248 5.84 -12.09 3.76
CA ALA A 248 5.22 -11.88 2.47
C ALA A 248 3.76 -11.48 2.62
N THR A 249 3.32 -10.57 1.79
CA THR A 249 1.91 -10.25 1.60
C THR A 249 1.63 -9.95 0.15
N GLY A 250 0.45 -10.30 -0.31
CA GLY A 250 0.04 -10.05 -1.68
C GLY A 250 -1.45 -10.27 -1.86
N GLN A 251 -1.98 -9.62 -2.88
CA GLN A 251 -3.40 -9.66 -3.21
C GLN A 251 -3.63 -10.30 -4.57
N SER A 252 -4.71 -11.09 -4.71
CA SER A 252 -5.11 -11.72 -5.98
C SER A 252 -3.94 -12.52 -6.59
N MET A 253 -3.45 -12.15 -7.77
CA MET A 253 -2.27 -12.73 -8.40
C MET A 253 -1.05 -12.77 -7.45
N GLY A 254 -0.83 -11.73 -6.66
CA GLY A 254 0.27 -11.67 -5.69
C GLY A 254 0.14 -12.73 -4.60
N CYS A 255 -1.07 -12.99 -4.10
CA CYS A 255 -1.35 -14.10 -3.19
C CYS A 255 -0.99 -15.46 -3.85
N MET A 256 -1.39 -15.65 -5.11
CA MET A 256 -1.13 -16.88 -5.87
C MET A 256 0.38 -17.14 -6.04
N MET A 257 1.14 -16.10 -6.37
CA MET A 257 2.60 -16.17 -6.47
C MET A 257 3.25 -16.54 -5.13
N ILE A 258 2.83 -15.93 -4.03
CA ILE A 258 3.37 -16.24 -2.70
C ILE A 258 3.07 -17.69 -2.30
N CYS A 259 1.87 -18.20 -2.59
CA CYS A 259 1.54 -19.61 -2.36
C CYS A 259 2.53 -20.53 -3.08
N GLU A 260 2.84 -20.26 -4.34
CA GLU A 260 3.82 -21.06 -5.08
C GLU A 260 5.24 -20.90 -4.54
N MET A 261 5.65 -19.67 -4.19
CA MET A 261 6.96 -19.44 -3.57
C MET A 261 7.14 -20.23 -2.28
N MET A 262 6.14 -20.30 -1.42
CA MET A 262 6.16 -21.12 -0.19
C MET A 262 6.28 -22.62 -0.49
N LEU A 263 5.59 -23.10 -1.53
CA LEU A 263 5.65 -24.51 -1.93
C LEU A 263 7.00 -24.90 -2.49
N ARG A 264 7.66 -23.99 -3.22
CA ARG A 264 9.01 -24.21 -3.78
C ARG A 264 10.11 -24.02 -2.73
N ASN A 265 9.88 -23.12 -1.77
CA ASN A 265 10.87 -22.73 -0.75
C ASN A 265 10.24 -22.83 0.66
N PRO A 266 10.03 -24.04 1.20
CA PRO A 266 9.44 -24.23 2.52
C PRO A 266 10.26 -23.52 3.61
N ASN A 267 9.55 -22.82 4.53
CA ASN A 267 10.14 -22.02 5.61
C ASN A 267 11.00 -20.82 5.13
N PHE A 268 10.86 -20.37 3.91
CA PHE A 268 11.51 -19.14 3.45
C PHE A 268 10.91 -17.89 4.10
N PHE A 269 9.59 -17.83 4.22
CA PHE A 269 8.88 -16.76 4.90
C PHE A 269 8.61 -17.12 6.36
N ALA A 270 8.86 -16.17 7.27
CA ALA A 270 8.48 -16.33 8.69
C ALA A 270 6.96 -16.35 8.85
N ALA A 271 6.25 -15.59 8.04
CA ALA A 271 4.80 -15.64 7.91
C ALA A 271 4.34 -14.96 6.60
N SER A 272 3.12 -15.30 6.17
CA SER A 272 2.49 -14.71 4.99
C SER A 272 1.06 -14.25 5.28
N LEU A 273 0.74 -12.99 4.93
CA LEU A 273 -0.61 -12.44 4.91
C LEU A 273 -1.15 -12.47 3.48
N LEU A 274 -2.04 -13.40 3.20
CA LEU A 274 -2.57 -13.71 1.86
C LEU A 274 -3.94 -13.09 1.69
N VAL A 275 -4.12 -12.21 0.70
CA VAL A 275 -5.35 -11.42 0.54
C VAL A 275 -6.03 -11.72 -0.79
N ALA A 276 -7.32 -12.06 -0.74
CA ALA A 276 -8.19 -12.24 -1.90
C ALA A 276 -7.57 -13.08 -3.03
N GLY A 277 -6.99 -14.23 -2.72
CA GLY A 277 -6.40 -15.12 -3.72
C GLY A 277 -6.70 -16.58 -3.43
N GLN A 278 -6.30 -17.44 -4.33
CA GLN A 278 -6.46 -18.90 -4.25
C GLN A 278 -5.21 -19.61 -4.76
N TRP A 279 -5.05 -20.87 -4.40
CA TRP A 279 -4.04 -21.74 -5.00
C TRP A 279 -4.51 -23.19 -5.00
N ASP A 280 -3.81 -24.08 -5.71
CA ASP A 280 -4.15 -25.50 -5.83
C ASP A 280 -4.30 -26.16 -4.44
N PRO A 281 -5.51 -26.59 -4.06
CA PRO A 281 -5.77 -27.18 -2.74
C PRO A 281 -4.95 -28.46 -2.46
N ALA A 282 -4.65 -29.27 -3.48
CA ALA A 282 -3.89 -30.48 -3.32
C ALA A 282 -2.41 -30.18 -3.04
N ARG A 283 -1.85 -29.18 -3.72
CA ARG A 283 -0.47 -28.75 -3.50
C ARG A 283 -0.30 -28.02 -2.18
N MET A 284 -1.26 -27.16 -1.80
CA MET A 284 -1.23 -26.40 -0.54
C MET A 284 -1.21 -27.30 0.70
N ALA A 285 -1.73 -28.51 0.66
CA ALA A 285 -1.63 -29.46 1.76
C ALA A 285 -0.17 -29.74 2.19
N LYS A 286 0.83 -29.58 1.29
CA LYS A 286 2.25 -29.71 1.60
C LYS A 286 2.78 -28.56 2.46
N ALA A 287 2.16 -27.39 2.40
CA ALA A 287 2.54 -26.19 3.15
C ALA A 287 1.90 -26.13 4.55
N LYS A 288 1.44 -27.26 5.11
CA LYS A 288 0.74 -27.36 6.40
C LYS A 288 1.48 -26.75 7.60
N ASN A 289 2.80 -26.65 7.52
CA ASN A 289 3.66 -26.12 8.57
C ASN A 289 3.96 -24.62 8.41
N GLU A 290 3.55 -24.00 7.29
CA GLU A 290 3.75 -22.57 7.08
C GLU A 290 2.87 -21.76 8.04
N THR A 291 3.27 -20.54 8.33
CA THR A 291 2.50 -19.62 9.15
C THR A 291 1.74 -18.65 8.26
N LEU A 292 0.42 -18.79 8.21
CA LEU A 292 -0.43 -18.08 7.26
C LEU A 292 -1.58 -17.35 7.96
N TRP A 293 -1.88 -16.15 7.46
CA TRP A 293 -3.17 -15.52 7.65
C TRP A 293 -3.78 -15.22 6.29
N VAL A 294 -4.92 -15.82 6.02
CA VAL A 294 -5.67 -15.60 4.78
C VAL A 294 -6.87 -14.71 5.06
N VAL A 295 -7.07 -13.68 4.24
CA VAL A 295 -8.23 -12.78 4.29
C VAL A 295 -8.91 -12.76 2.93
N VAL A 296 -10.20 -13.10 2.90
CA VAL A 296 -11.02 -13.07 1.67
C VAL A 296 -12.41 -12.49 1.98
N SER A 297 -13.19 -12.16 0.96
CA SER A 297 -14.62 -11.91 1.12
C SER A 297 -15.39 -13.22 0.97
N GLY A 298 -16.36 -13.48 1.83
CA GLY A 298 -17.28 -14.63 1.69
C GLY A 298 -18.14 -14.59 0.42
N GLY A 299 -18.26 -13.41 -0.21
CA GLY A 299 -18.92 -13.23 -1.51
C GLY A 299 -17.97 -13.32 -2.72
N ASP A 300 -16.69 -13.59 -2.53
CA ASP A 300 -15.76 -13.90 -3.62
C ASP A 300 -15.97 -15.36 -4.07
N GLU A 301 -16.70 -15.53 -5.15
CA GLU A 301 -17.16 -16.84 -5.64
C GLU A 301 -16.01 -17.76 -6.07
N LYS A 302 -14.79 -17.22 -6.23
CA LYS A 302 -13.61 -17.96 -6.66
C LYS A 302 -12.61 -18.14 -5.53
N ALA A 303 -12.10 -17.06 -4.97
CA ALA A 303 -11.03 -17.11 -3.97
C ALA A 303 -11.52 -17.77 -2.67
N PHE A 304 -12.74 -17.46 -2.21
CA PHE A 304 -13.25 -17.99 -0.95
C PHE A 304 -13.37 -19.53 -0.95
N PRO A 305 -14.09 -20.19 -1.88
CA PRO A 305 -14.27 -21.64 -1.83
C PRO A 305 -12.95 -22.39 -2.10
N ILE A 306 -12.12 -21.92 -3.01
CA ILE A 306 -10.86 -22.60 -3.37
C ILE A 306 -9.86 -22.49 -2.21
N MET A 307 -9.67 -21.30 -1.64
CA MET A 307 -8.73 -21.12 -0.54
C MET A 307 -9.19 -21.83 0.73
N ARG A 308 -10.50 -21.82 1.01
CA ARG A 308 -11.06 -22.59 2.12
C ARG A 308 -10.79 -24.09 1.98
N LYS A 309 -10.95 -24.63 0.77
CA LYS A 309 -10.62 -26.04 0.46
C LYS A 309 -9.12 -26.31 0.67
N ALA A 310 -8.26 -25.39 0.26
CA ALA A 310 -6.81 -25.50 0.46
C ALA A 310 -6.45 -25.56 1.96
N LEU A 311 -6.98 -24.62 2.76
CA LEU A 311 -6.73 -24.59 4.20
C LEU A 311 -7.27 -25.81 4.93
N TYR A 312 -8.40 -26.36 4.51
CA TYR A 312 -8.93 -27.62 5.06
C TYR A 312 -8.05 -28.82 4.68
N GLY A 313 -7.47 -28.83 3.49
CA GLY A 313 -6.46 -29.81 3.09
C GLY A 313 -5.19 -29.71 3.95
N MET A 314 -4.69 -28.50 4.22
CA MET A 314 -3.58 -28.26 5.11
C MET A 314 -3.89 -28.74 6.54
N ARG A 315 -5.09 -28.45 7.07
CA ARG A 315 -5.55 -28.94 8.37
C ARG A 315 -5.60 -30.46 8.42
N ALA A 316 -6.17 -31.10 7.41
CA ALA A 316 -6.23 -32.57 7.32
C ALA A 316 -4.82 -33.19 7.26
N ALA A 317 -3.85 -32.49 6.71
CA ALA A 317 -2.43 -32.89 6.67
C ALA A 317 -1.71 -32.63 8.02
N GLY A 318 -2.35 -32.01 9.01
CA GLY A 318 -1.80 -31.80 10.37
C GLY A 318 -1.51 -30.33 10.73
N GLY A 319 -1.90 -29.36 9.90
CA GLY A 319 -1.86 -27.94 10.25
C GLY A 319 -2.94 -27.58 11.27
N SER A 320 -2.68 -26.57 12.11
CA SER A 320 -3.66 -26.03 13.07
C SER A 320 -4.39 -24.86 12.45
N LEU A 321 -5.71 -24.99 12.19
CA LEU A 321 -6.52 -23.98 11.51
C LEU A 321 -7.49 -23.30 12.48
N CYS A 322 -7.41 -21.95 12.53
CA CYS A 322 -8.36 -21.07 13.19
C CYS A 322 -9.15 -20.26 12.16
N GLU A 323 -10.47 -20.24 12.29
CA GLU A 323 -11.37 -19.54 11.38
C GLU A 323 -12.19 -18.50 12.15
N ALA A 324 -12.45 -17.36 11.49
CA ALA A 324 -13.39 -16.34 11.94
C ALA A 324 -14.03 -15.64 10.75
N HIS A 325 -15.20 -15.07 10.97
CA HIS A 325 -15.83 -14.16 10.01
C HIS A 325 -16.09 -12.82 10.69
N VAL A 326 -15.99 -11.75 9.92
CA VAL A 326 -16.09 -10.40 10.43
C VAL A 326 -16.90 -9.51 9.48
N ASN A 327 -17.61 -8.55 10.05
CA ASN A 327 -18.26 -7.52 9.27
C ASN A 327 -17.22 -6.42 8.92
N ALA A 328 -16.89 -6.24 7.64
CA ALA A 328 -15.92 -5.25 7.18
C ALA A 328 -16.33 -3.79 7.47
N ARG A 329 -17.59 -3.54 7.86
CA ARG A 329 -18.13 -2.21 8.24
C ARG A 329 -18.02 -1.94 9.74
N ALA A 330 -17.59 -2.93 10.53
CA ALA A 330 -17.29 -2.70 11.93
C ALA A 330 -16.20 -1.63 12.08
N ASP A 331 -16.21 -0.91 13.20
CA ASP A 331 -15.15 0.05 13.48
C ASP A 331 -13.77 -0.63 13.60
N ALA A 332 -12.72 0.17 13.41
CA ALA A 332 -11.35 -0.35 13.39
C ALA A 332 -10.95 -1.05 14.70
N ALA A 333 -11.41 -0.55 15.85
CA ALA A 333 -11.11 -1.14 17.15
C ALA A 333 -11.77 -2.52 17.31
N MET A 334 -13.00 -2.66 16.83
CA MET A 334 -13.73 -3.94 16.83
C MET A 334 -13.08 -4.95 15.90
N LEU A 335 -12.70 -4.55 14.68
CA LEU A 335 -11.97 -5.42 13.75
C LEU A 335 -10.65 -5.90 14.35
N ASP A 336 -9.87 -4.99 14.92
CA ASP A 336 -8.61 -5.31 15.60
C ASP A 336 -8.82 -6.27 16.77
N ALA A 337 -9.86 -6.08 17.59
CA ALA A 337 -10.16 -6.96 18.71
C ALA A 337 -10.53 -8.39 18.25
N LEU A 338 -11.32 -8.52 17.17
CA LEU A 338 -11.69 -9.81 16.60
C LEU A 338 -10.47 -10.57 16.06
N ILE A 339 -9.58 -9.86 15.34
CA ILE A 339 -8.34 -10.43 14.81
C ILE A 339 -7.41 -10.87 15.95
N ARG A 340 -7.22 -10.06 17.00
CA ARG A 340 -6.43 -10.45 18.18
C ARG A 340 -7.03 -11.66 18.92
N THR A 341 -8.36 -11.73 19.00
CA THR A 341 -9.06 -12.91 19.59
C THR A 341 -8.77 -14.17 18.79
N GLN A 342 -8.75 -14.09 17.45
CA GLN A 342 -8.37 -15.21 16.60
C GLN A 342 -6.88 -15.58 16.78
N ASN A 343 -5.99 -14.61 16.83
CA ASN A 343 -4.55 -14.80 17.03
C ASN A 343 -4.25 -15.52 18.36
N ASN A 344 -4.95 -15.17 19.44
CA ASN A 344 -4.78 -15.80 20.77
C ASN A 344 -5.04 -17.31 20.80
N ARG A 345 -5.62 -17.87 19.75
CA ARG A 345 -5.82 -19.33 19.59
C ARG A 345 -4.56 -20.06 19.13
N ASN A 346 -3.49 -19.33 18.78
CA ASN A 346 -2.16 -19.84 18.41
C ASN A 346 -2.16 -20.89 17.29
N CYS A 347 -3.00 -20.69 16.26
CA CYS A 347 -2.97 -21.53 15.07
C CYS A 347 -1.89 -21.02 14.09
N ASN A 348 -1.22 -21.93 13.40
CA ASN A 348 -0.30 -21.55 12.33
C ASN A 348 -1.05 -21.18 11.03
N LEU A 349 -2.28 -21.65 10.86
CA LEU A 349 -3.16 -21.32 9.73
C LEU A 349 -4.32 -20.49 10.26
N ASN A 350 -4.46 -19.27 9.80
CA ASN A 350 -5.56 -18.38 10.15
C ASN A 350 -6.38 -18.05 8.91
N PHE A 351 -7.70 -18.16 9.00
CA PHE A 351 -8.63 -17.84 7.93
C PHE A 351 -9.69 -16.87 8.43
N THR A 352 -9.70 -15.67 7.89
CA THR A 352 -10.71 -14.66 8.18
C THR A 352 -11.44 -14.31 6.89
N TRP A 353 -12.78 -14.25 6.93
CA TRP A 353 -13.51 -13.75 5.78
C TRP A 353 -14.50 -12.66 6.17
N PHE A 354 -14.67 -11.72 5.25
CA PHE A 354 -15.65 -10.67 5.38
C PHE A 354 -17.04 -11.18 5.02
N GLU A 355 -18.02 -10.89 5.90
CA GLU A 355 -19.39 -11.38 5.77
C GLU A 355 -20.14 -10.70 4.62
N GLY A 356 -20.92 -11.49 3.88
CA GLY A 356 -21.89 -11.02 2.91
C GLY A 356 -21.35 -9.90 2.03
N ARG A 357 -22.05 -8.78 1.97
CA ARG A 357 -21.68 -7.58 1.20
C ARG A 357 -20.87 -6.54 1.99
N SER A 358 -20.40 -6.87 3.19
CA SER A 358 -19.80 -5.88 4.09
C SER A 358 -18.56 -5.15 3.54
N VAL A 359 -17.81 -5.78 2.63
CA VAL A 359 -16.65 -5.15 1.97
C VAL A 359 -17.03 -4.14 0.88
N ILE A 360 -18.25 -4.22 0.35
CA ILE A 360 -18.69 -3.37 -0.76
C ILE A 360 -19.22 -2.06 -0.21
N PRO A 361 -18.71 -0.90 -0.65
CA PRO A 361 -19.23 0.40 -0.25
C PRO A 361 -20.74 0.53 -0.51
N ASP A 362 -21.44 1.32 0.32
CA ASP A 362 -22.86 1.60 0.14
C ASP A 362 -23.10 2.34 -1.18
N GLY A 363 -24.26 2.09 -1.79
CA GLY A 363 -24.68 2.70 -3.03
C GLY A 363 -24.04 2.14 -4.30
N LEU A 364 -23.09 1.22 -4.19
CA LEU A 364 -22.51 0.56 -5.36
C LEU A 364 -23.27 -0.72 -5.72
N GLU A 365 -23.51 -0.92 -7.02
CA GLU A 365 -23.99 -2.18 -7.54
C GLU A 365 -22.93 -3.27 -7.37
N VAL A 366 -23.41 -4.50 -7.09
CA VAL A 366 -22.53 -5.67 -6.99
C VAL A 366 -22.29 -6.24 -8.38
N HIS A 367 -21.08 -6.02 -8.89
CA HIS A 367 -20.61 -6.68 -10.09
C HIS A 367 -19.68 -7.85 -9.72
N GLY A 368 -19.56 -8.84 -10.61
CA GLY A 368 -18.57 -9.90 -10.44
C GLY A 368 -17.17 -9.32 -10.19
N GLY A 369 -16.47 -9.79 -9.20
CA GLY A 369 -15.15 -9.30 -8.80
C GLY A 369 -15.15 -8.11 -7.82
N MET A 370 -16.28 -7.45 -7.53
CA MET A 370 -16.33 -6.38 -6.51
C MET A 370 -15.95 -6.89 -5.12
N HIS A 371 -16.46 -8.06 -4.73
CA HIS A 371 -16.05 -8.71 -3.48
C HIS A 371 -14.55 -8.95 -3.44
N HIS A 372 -13.96 -9.38 -4.54
CA HIS A 372 -12.54 -9.63 -4.70
C HIS A 372 -11.72 -8.36 -4.50
N ILE A 373 -12.01 -7.33 -5.30
CA ILE A 373 -11.26 -6.06 -5.31
C ILE A 373 -11.42 -5.30 -3.98
N CYS A 374 -12.63 -5.27 -3.39
CA CYS A 374 -12.86 -4.55 -2.14
C CYS A 374 -12.23 -5.23 -0.91
N THR A 375 -11.85 -6.51 -1.01
CA THR A 375 -11.22 -7.23 0.10
C THR A 375 -9.90 -6.59 0.52
N TRP A 376 -8.99 -6.32 -0.40
CA TRP A 376 -7.67 -5.76 -0.01
C TRP A 376 -7.75 -4.31 0.41
N LYS A 377 -8.73 -3.54 -0.05
CA LYS A 377 -8.98 -2.17 0.42
C LYS A 377 -9.33 -2.09 1.91
N LYS A 378 -9.76 -3.22 2.50
CA LYS A 378 -10.06 -3.36 3.93
C LYS A 378 -9.01 -4.15 4.69
N ALA A 379 -8.47 -5.21 4.10
CA ALA A 379 -7.55 -6.11 4.79
C ALA A 379 -6.29 -5.38 5.29
N TYR A 380 -5.69 -4.51 4.45
CA TYR A 380 -4.49 -3.78 4.82
C TYR A 380 -4.74 -2.64 5.83
N ASP A 381 -5.98 -2.17 5.99
CA ASP A 381 -6.34 -1.18 7.01
C ASP A 381 -6.43 -1.80 8.42
N ILE A 382 -6.61 -3.12 8.55
CA ILE A 382 -6.72 -3.80 9.84
C ILE A 382 -5.33 -3.88 10.48
N LYS A 383 -5.13 -3.08 11.52
CA LYS A 383 -3.84 -2.95 12.21
C LYS A 383 -3.39 -4.26 12.87
N ALA A 384 -4.33 -5.00 13.47
CA ALA A 384 -4.02 -6.25 14.16
C ALA A 384 -3.46 -7.34 13.21
N LEU A 385 -3.84 -7.35 11.91
CA LEU A 385 -3.23 -8.25 10.91
C LEU A 385 -1.77 -7.88 10.67
N ARG A 386 -1.47 -6.58 10.60
CA ARG A 386 -0.10 -6.11 10.43
C ARG A 386 0.75 -6.36 11.69
N GLU A 387 0.16 -6.19 12.88
CA GLU A 387 0.82 -6.53 14.15
C GLU A 387 1.15 -8.01 14.21
N TRP A 388 0.19 -8.87 13.90
CA TRP A 388 0.40 -10.33 13.88
C TRP A 388 1.58 -10.73 12.98
N LEU A 389 1.73 -10.14 11.80
CA LEU A 389 2.81 -10.47 10.88
C LEU A 389 4.19 -10.27 11.53
N PHE A 390 4.38 -9.17 12.24
CA PHE A 390 5.64 -8.83 12.91
C PHE A 390 5.91 -9.61 14.20
N GLU A 391 4.92 -10.29 14.75
CA GLU A 391 5.07 -11.20 15.90
C GLU A 391 5.71 -12.54 15.50
N GLN A 392 5.72 -12.86 14.20
CA GLN A 392 6.19 -14.13 13.70
C GLN A 392 7.70 -14.13 13.45
N ARG A 393 8.32 -15.29 13.67
CA ARG A 393 9.75 -15.49 13.45
C ARG A 393 10.05 -16.96 13.17
N LEU A 394 11.01 -17.23 12.28
CA LEU A 394 11.54 -18.57 12.08
C LEU A 394 12.41 -18.97 13.28
N TYR A 395 12.15 -20.16 13.84
CA TYR A 395 12.93 -20.74 14.92
C TYR A 395 14.03 -21.67 14.38
N GLU A 396 15.10 -21.89 15.18
CA GLU A 396 16.27 -22.71 14.82
C GLU A 396 15.93 -24.21 14.68
N GLY A 397 15.11 -24.67 14.00
CA GLY A 397 14.68 -26.03 13.69
C GLY A 397 13.76 -26.07 12.47
N ARG A 398 13.42 -24.89 11.95
CA ARG A 398 12.61 -24.71 10.73
C ARG A 398 13.40 -24.12 9.55
N ILE A 399 14.71 -23.94 9.70
CA ILE A 399 15.55 -23.39 8.61
C ILE A 399 15.67 -24.47 7.54
N SER A 400 15.26 -24.18 6.32
CA SER A 400 15.48 -25.08 5.17
C SER A 400 16.98 -25.27 4.96
N VAL A 401 17.38 -26.52 4.82
CA VAL A 401 18.75 -26.89 4.46
C VAL A 401 18.93 -26.60 2.95
N HIS A 402 19.29 -25.37 2.65
CA HIS A 402 19.92 -24.98 1.40
C HIS A 402 21.19 -24.20 1.79
N ASP A 403 22.17 -24.95 2.28
CA ASP A 403 23.59 -24.58 2.29
C ASP A 403 24.24 -25.08 0.99
#